data_215ca7edd753c3e290d4ca0ad4e0f0f3
#
_entry.id   215ca7edd753c3e290d4ca0ad4e0f0f3
#
_cell.length_a   1.000
_cell.length_b   1.000
_cell.length_c   1.000
_cell.angle_alpha   90.00
_cell.angle_beta   90.00
_cell.angle_gamma   90.00
#
_symmetry.space_group_name_H-M   'P 1'
#
loop_
_entity.id
_entity.type
_entity.pdbx_description
1 polymer ?
#
loop_
_entity_poly.entity_id
_entity_poly.type
_entity_poly.pdbx_seq_one_letter_code
_entity_poly.pdbx_strand_id
1 'polypeptide(L)'
;MAVPKILLYYAFAPIADPEAVRLWQRTLCESLGLRGRILISAQGINGTVGGELEACKAYARATAAYAPFAGLDVKWSEGTGFVAEDTVRTRKHRPAPWLQSADFPNLVVKVRDEIVSFGAPDSLTVDAAGVVGGGIPLSPTEVNALVAERGDEVVFFDGRNQIEAQIGRFRGAVVPPVATTRDFVEVLDSGAYDHLKGRPIVTYCTGG
;
A
#
# COMPACT_ATOMS: atom_id res chain seq x y z
N MET A 1 -23.16 3.53 -17.50
CA MET A 1 -22.57 4.73 -16.88
C MET A 1 -21.16 4.37 -16.42
N ALA A 2 -20.16 5.23 -16.64
CA ALA A 2 -18.82 5.02 -16.14
C ALA A 2 -18.81 5.08 -14.61
N VAL A 3 -18.10 4.15 -13.97
CA VAL A 3 -18.04 4.04 -12.51
C VAL A 3 -16.62 4.36 -12.05
N PRO A 4 -16.40 5.43 -11.26
CA PRO A 4 -15.10 5.78 -10.77
C PRO A 4 -14.69 4.83 -9.64
N LYS A 5 -13.44 4.35 -9.67
CA LYS A 5 -12.85 3.46 -8.67
C LYS A 5 -11.43 3.88 -8.33
N ILE A 6 -11.04 3.57 -7.10
CA ILE A 6 -9.67 3.71 -6.60
C ILE A 6 -9.19 2.33 -6.19
N LEU A 7 -7.97 2.02 -6.57
CA LEU A 7 -7.22 0.83 -6.16
C LEU A 7 -6.13 1.23 -5.18
N LEU A 8 -6.06 0.56 -4.04
CA LEU A 8 -4.93 0.59 -3.13
C LEU A 8 -4.32 -0.81 -3.09
N TYR A 9 -3.03 -0.91 -3.31
CA TYR A 9 -2.33 -2.19 -3.32
C TYR A 9 -0.86 -2.04 -2.93
N TYR A 10 -0.30 -3.11 -2.40
CA TYR A 10 1.13 -3.28 -2.23
C TYR A 10 1.50 -4.75 -2.37
N ALA A 11 2.75 -5.01 -2.76
CA ALA A 11 3.34 -6.33 -2.72
C ALA A 11 4.82 -6.21 -2.40
N PHE A 12 5.26 -6.98 -1.42
CA PHE A 12 6.68 -7.21 -1.20
C PHE A 12 7.11 -8.40 -2.06
N ALA A 13 7.99 -8.15 -3.01
CA ALA A 13 8.53 -9.16 -3.91
C ALA A 13 9.89 -8.66 -4.45
N PRO A 14 10.88 -9.53 -4.68
CA PRO A 14 12.15 -9.12 -5.23
C PRO A 14 12.00 -8.66 -6.68
N ILE A 15 12.40 -7.43 -6.96
CA ILE A 15 12.36 -6.80 -8.28
C ILE A 15 13.78 -6.61 -8.79
N ALA A 16 14.15 -7.34 -9.84
CA ALA A 16 15.49 -7.29 -10.40
C ALA A 16 15.82 -5.96 -11.11
N ASP A 17 14.82 -5.36 -11.76
CA ASP A 17 14.95 -4.07 -12.46
C ASP A 17 13.75 -3.15 -12.14
N PRO A 18 13.84 -2.38 -11.05
CA PRO A 18 12.78 -1.43 -10.65
C PRO A 18 12.50 -0.36 -11.71
N GLU A 19 13.49 0.04 -12.52
CA GLU A 19 13.29 1.05 -13.55
C GLU A 19 12.49 0.48 -14.74
N ALA A 20 12.73 -0.74 -15.16
CA ALA A 20 11.92 -1.39 -16.18
C ALA A 20 10.46 -1.54 -15.72
N VAL A 21 10.24 -1.95 -14.46
CA VAL A 21 8.90 -2.03 -13.86
C VAL A 21 8.25 -0.65 -13.79
N ARG A 22 8.99 0.40 -13.43
CA ARG A 22 8.50 1.79 -13.42
C ARG A 22 8.01 2.25 -14.79
N LEU A 23 8.80 1.98 -15.83
CA LEU A 23 8.44 2.35 -17.21
C LEU A 23 7.18 1.59 -17.66
N TRP A 24 7.13 0.29 -17.40
CA TRP A 24 5.97 -0.53 -17.71
C TRP A 24 4.71 -0.04 -16.99
N GLN A 25 4.77 0.16 -15.68
CA GLN A 25 3.63 0.63 -14.88
C GLN A 25 3.13 2.00 -15.32
N ARG A 26 4.06 2.92 -15.66
CA ARG A 26 3.70 4.22 -16.23
C ARG A 26 2.95 4.06 -17.55
N THR A 27 3.51 3.31 -18.50
CA THR A 27 2.91 3.09 -19.81
C THR A 27 1.54 2.43 -19.69
N LEU A 28 1.40 1.43 -18.82
CA LEU A 28 0.14 0.76 -18.55
C LEU A 28 -0.92 1.72 -18.00
N CYS A 29 -0.58 2.53 -16.99
CA CYS A 29 -1.49 3.54 -16.45
C CYS A 29 -1.88 4.60 -17.49
N GLU A 30 -0.91 5.10 -18.26
CA GLU A 30 -1.16 6.09 -19.32
C GLU A 30 -2.09 5.54 -20.40
N SER A 31 -1.92 4.26 -20.81
CA SER A 31 -2.77 3.61 -21.80
C SER A 31 -4.21 3.39 -21.30
N LEU A 32 -4.39 3.23 -19.99
CA LEU A 32 -5.68 3.02 -19.33
C LEU A 32 -6.27 4.30 -18.73
N GLY A 33 -5.64 5.48 -18.93
CA GLY A 33 -6.11 6.75 -18.38
C GLY A 33 -6.09 6.85 -16.86
N LEU A 34 -5.35 5.96 -16.17
CA LEU A 34 -5.27 5.96 -14.72
C LEU A 34 -4.37 7.08 -14.20
N ARG A 35 -4.76 7.65 -13.07
CA ARG A 35 -3.99 8.63 -12.30
C ARG A 35 -3.73 8.10 -10.90
N GLY A 36 -2.71 8.62 -10.25
CA GLY A 36 -2.36 8.22 -8.89
C GLY A 36 -0.87 8.21 -8.64
N ARG A 37 -0.47 7.47 -7.60
CA ARG A 37 0.92 7.36 -7.18
C ARG A 37 1.33 5.91 -7.05
N ILE A 38 2.47 5.56 -7.68
CA ILE A 38 3.07 4.24 -7.60
C ILE A 38 4.53 4.40 -7.19
N LEU A 39 4.93 3.68 -6.16
CA LEU A 39 6.31 3.55 -5.70
C LEU A 39 6.81 2.14 -6.00
N ILE A 40 8.01 2.03 -6.52
CA ILE A 40 8.65 0.77 -6.87
C ILE A 40 10.05 0.78 -6.24
N SER A 41 10.46 -0.33 -5.69
CA SER A 41 11.82 -0.55 -5.21
C SER A 41 12.29 -1.95 -5.58
N ALA A 42 13.53 -2.28 -5.24
CA ALA A 42 14.01 -3.67 -5.32
C ALA A 42 13.21 -4.63 -4.42
N GLN A 43 12.46 -4.09 -3.44
CA GLN A 43 11.67 -4.85 -2.46
C GLN A 43 10.20 -5.02 -2.85
N GLY A 44 9.71 -4.38 -3.94
CA GLY A 44 8.32 -4.53 -4.37
C GLY A 44 7.67 -3.29 -4.96
N ILE A 45 6.34 -3.23 -4.83
CA ILE A 45 5.48 -2.17 -5.34
C ILE A 45 4.48 -1.71 -4.28
N ASN A 46 4.20 -0.40 -4.26
CA ASN A 46 3.14 0.21 -3.45
C ASN A 46 2.44 1.27 -4.29
N GLY A 47 1.13 1.17 -4.46
CA GLY A 47 0.40 2.05 -5.34
C GLY A 47 -1.03 2.36 -4.90
N THR A 48 -1.44 3.58 -5.25
CA THR A 48 -2.84 4.00 -5.22
C THR A 48 -3.13 4.67 -6.55
N VAL A 49 -4.07 4.11 -7.31
CA VAL A 49 -4.46 4.62 -8.62
C VAL A 49 -5.97 4.66 -8.76
N GLY A 50 -6.47 5.61 -9.52
CA GLY A 50 -7.91 5.75 -9.78
C GLY A 50 -8.22 5.97 -11.25
N GLY A 51 -9.41 5.55 -11.64
CA GLY A 51 -9.95 5.67 -12.99
C GLY A 51 -11.31 5.00 -13.14
N GLU A 52 -11.67 4.71 -14.37
CA GLU A 52 -12.89 3.97 -14.69
C GLU A 52 -12.75 2.49 -14.25
N LEU A 53 -13.84 1.89 -13.79
CA LEU A 53 -13.89 0.52 -13.27
C LEU A 53 -13.21 -0.50 -14.19
N GLU A 54 -13.51 -0.48 -15.50
CA GLU A 54 -12.95 -1.45 -16.44
C GLU A 54 -11.45 -1.22 -16.70
N ALA A 55 -11.02 0.04 -16.70
CA ALA A 55 -9.60 0.40 -16.74
C ALA A 55 -8.86 -0.08 -15.48
N CYS A 56 -9.44 0.11 -14.31
CA CYS A 56 -8.92 -0.38 -13.04
C CYS A 56 -8.82 -1.91 -13.01
N LYS A 57 -9.85 -2.63 -13.49
CA LYS A 57 -9.81 -4.10 -13.61
C LYS A 57 -8.73 -4.58 -14.59
N ALA A 58 -8.59 -3.91 -15.73
CA ALA A 58 -7.55 -4.23 -16.72
C ALA A 58 -6.15 -4.03 -16.13
N TYR A 59 -5.95 -2.92 -15.41
CA TYR A 59 -4.71 -2.65 -14.70
C TYR A 59 -4.38 -3.72 -13.66
N ALA A 60 -5.32 -4.06 -12.78
CA ALA A 60 -5.13 -5.05 -11.73
C ALA A 60 -4.75 -6.42 -12.33
N ARG A 61 -5.46 -6.86 -13.38
CA ARG A 61 -5.15 -8.12 -14.10
C ARG A 61 -3.75 -8.10 -14.73
N ALA A 62 -3.39 -7.02 -15.42
CA ALA A 62 -2.09 -6.91 -16.06
C ALA A 62 -0.95 -6.88 -15.04
N THR A 63 -1.15 -6.19 -13.92
CA THR A 63 -0.15 -6.11 -12.86
C THR A 63 0.02 -7.46 -12.16
N ALA A 64 -1.07 -8.15 -11.81
CA ALA A 64 -1.03 -9.48 -11.19
C ALA A 64 -0.50 -10.59 -12.14
N ALA A 65 -0.51 -10.37 -13.46
CA ALA A 65 0.08 -11.30 -14.41
C ALA A 65 1.63 -11.30 -14.40
N TYR A 66 2.25 -10.27 -13.82
CA TYR A 66 3.70 -10.27 -13.62
C TYR A 66 4.04 -11.15 -12.41
N ALA A 67 4.87 -12.17 -12.62
CA ALA A 67 5.11 -13.22 -11.62
C ALA A 67 5.44 -12.68 -10.19
N PRO A 68 6.30 -11.67 -10.01
CA PRO A 68 6.55 -11.10 -8.68
C PRO A 68 5.30 -10.49 -8.01
N PHE A 69 4.26 -10.14 -8.78
CA PHE A 69 3.03 -9.55 -8.27
C PHE A 69 1.82 -10.48 -8.35
N ALA A 70 2.03 -11.78 -8.57
CA ALA A 70 0.93 -12.76 -8.69
C ALA A 70 0.02 -12.82 -7.46
N GLY A 71 0.55 -12.51 -6.27
CA GLY A 71 -0.18 -12.41 -5.00
C GLY A 71 -0.67 -11.00 -4.63
N LEU A 72 -0.73 -10.07 -5.59
CA LEU A 72 -1.11 -8.69 -5.32
C LEU A 72 -2.51 -8.60 -4.71
N ASP A 73 -2.58 -8.18 -3.44
CA ASP A 73 -3.84 -7.85 -2.78
C ASP A 73 -4.27 -6.43 -3.18
N VAL A 74 -5.44 -6.34 -3.81
CA VAL A 74 -5.98 -5.06 -4.30
C VAL A 74 -7.23 -4.71 -3.53
N LYS A 75 -7.17 -3.63 -2.76
CA LYS A 75 -8.31 -3.05 -2.07
C LYS A 75 -9.01 -2.04 -2.97
N TRP A 76 -10.33 -2.14 -3.06
CA TRP A 76 -11.17 -1.33 -3.93
C TRP A 76 -11.95 -0.31 -3.11
N SER A 77 -11.97 0.93 -3.58
CA SER A 77 -12.77 2.01 -3.00
C SER A 77 -13.55 2.74 -4.08
N GLU A 78 -14.61 3.42 -3.69
CA GLU A 78 -15.34 4.32 -4.57
C GLU A 78 -14.48 5.55 -4.89
N GLY A 79 -14.44 5.94 -6.18
CA GLY A 79 -13.89 7.22 -6.60
C GLY A 79 -14.95 8.31 -6.52
N THR A 80 -14.51 9.57 -6.46
CA THR A 80 -15.42 10.73 -6.35
C THR A 80 -15.97 11.18 -7.72
N GLY A 81 -15.31 10.81 -8.81
CA GLY A 81 -15.74 11.18 -10.17
C GLY A 81 -14.60 11.22 -11.17
N PHE A 82 -14.90 11.90 -12.29
CA PHE A 82 -13.98 12.07 -13.40
C PHE A 82 -13.72 13.57 -13.68
N VAL A 83 -12.54 13.85 -14.22
CA VAL A 83 -12.17 15.20 -14.65
C VAL A 83 -12.98 15.57 -15.89
N ALA A 84 -13.52 16.79 -15.95
CA ALA A 84 -14.19 17.30 -17.15
C ALA A 84 -13.22 17.35 -18.34
N GLU A 85 -13.69 16.98 -19.54
CA GLU A 85 -12.87 16.89 -20.77
C GLU A 85 -12.10 18.17 -21.08
N ASP A 86 -12.66 19.35 -20.78
CA ASP A 86 -12.06 20.66 -21.04
C ASP A 86 -10.83 20.98 -20.19
N THR A 87 -10.59 20.23 -19.12
CA THR A 87 -9.47 20.44 -18.20
C THR A 87 -8.27 19.55 -18.50
N VAL A 88 -8.41 18.60 -19.42
CA VAL A 88 -7.33 17.70 -19.82
C VAL A 88 -6.37 18.46 -20.75
N ARG A 89 -5.32 19.05 -20.20
CA ARG A 89 -4.19 19.57 -20.99
C ARG A 89 -3.53 18.40 -21.72
N THR A 90 -3.92 18.23 -22.98
CA THR A 90 -3.31 17.26 -23.89
C THR A 90 -1.85 17.65 -24.15
N ARG A 91 -0.93 17.07 -23.40
CA ARG A 91 0.41 16.86 -23.93
C ARG A 91 0.26 15.83 -25.06
N LYS A 92 0.69 16.20 -26.25
CA LYS A 92 0.87 15.51 -27.56
C LYS A 92 0.69 13.96 -27.66
N HIS A 93 -0.04 13.32 -26.77
CA HIS A 93 -0.35 11.89 -26.79
C HIS A 93 -1.85 11.71 -27.02
N ARG A 94 -2.17 10.73 -27.83
CA ARG A 94 -3.53 10.29 -28.16
C ARG A 94 -4.32 10.20 -26.84
N PRO A 95 -5.51 10.82 -26.72
CA PRO A 95 -6.30 10.74 -25.50
C PRO A 95 -6.57 9.26 -25.21
N ALA A 96 -6.33 8.85 -23.96
CA ALA A 96 -6.72 7.53 -23.53
C ALA A 96 -8.24 7.39 -23.71
N PRO A 97 -8.73 6.22 -24.15
CA PRO A 97 -10.16 6.01 -24.36
C PRO A 97 -10.96 6.00 -23.04
N TRP A 98 -10.30 6.21 -21.93
CA TRP A 98 -10.83 6.10 -20.59
C TRP A 98 -10.93 7.46 -19.90
N LEU A 99 -11.97 7.62 -19.06
CA LEU A 99 -12.15 8.79 -18.23
C LEU A 99 -11.14 8.84 -17.10
N GLN A 100 -10.53 10.01 -16.88
CA GLN A 100 -9.51 10.19 -15.86
C GLN A 100 -10.12 10.50 -14.50
N SER A 101 -9.63 9.87 -13.44
CA SER A 101 -10.08 10.12 -12.07
C SER A 101 -9.89 11.57 -11.64
N ALA A 102 -10.89 12.12 -10.95
CA ALA A 102 -10.82 13.42 -10.30
C ALA A 102 -10.07 13.36 -8.94
N ASP A 103 -9.90 12.16 -8.37
CA ASP A 103 -9.27 11.96 -7.05
C ASP A 103 -7.76 12.23 -7.06
N PHE A 104 -7.15 12.15 -8.24
CA PHE A 104 -5.70 12.34 -8.39
C PHE A 104 -5.40 13.40 -9.47
N PRO A 105 -4.61 14.45 -9.15
CA PRO A 105 -4.27 15.48 -10.12
C PRO A 105 -3.36 14.96 -11.24
N ASN A 106 -2.50 13.99 -10.94
CA ASN A 106 -1.48 13.49 -11.87
C ASN A 106 -1.20 11.99 -11.66
N LEU A 107 -0.51 11.40 -12.64
CA LEU A 107 0.15 10.10 -12.50
C LEU A 107 1.60 10.29 -12.06
N VAL A 108 1.98 9.71 -10.94
CA VAL A 108 3.35 9.73 -10.39
C VAL A 108 3.82 8.30 -10.22
N VAL A 109 4.80 7.86 -11.01
CA VAL A 109 5.45 6.55 -10.87
C VAL A 109 6.94 6.77 -10.63
N LYS A 110 7.45 6.33 -9.47
CA LYS A 110 8.83 6.60 -9.03
C LYS A 110 9.49 5.34 -8.50
N VAL A 111 10.78 5.19 -8.77
CA VAL A 111 11.64 4.28 -8.03
C VAL A 111 12.07 4.94 -6.72
N ARG A 112 12.14 4.17 -5.66
CA ARG A 112 12.58 4.53 -4.32
C ARG A 112 13.41 3.39 -3.73
N ASP A 113 14.14 3.67 -2.67
CA ASP A 113 14.89 2.66 -1.94
C ASP A 113 13.94 1.73 -1.17
N GLU A 114 12.80 2.27 -0.73
CA GLU A 114 11.76 1.56 0.01
C GLU A 114 10.37 1.82 -0.60
N ILE A 115 9.48 0.83 -0.56
CA ILE A 115 8.06 1.02 -0.91
C ILE A 115 7.22 1.54 0.27
N VAL A 116 7.73 1.39 1.50
CA VAL A 116 7.22 2.02 2.73
C VAL A 116 8.39 2.74 3.36
N SER A 117 8.26 4.06 3.58
CA SER A 117 9.38 4.92 3.98
C SER A 117 9.69 4.80 5.48
N PHE A 118 10.31 3.70 5.90
CA PHE A 118 10.83 3.55 7.26
C PHE A 118 12.16 4.28 7.46
N GLY A 119 12.91 4.55 6.38
CA GLY A 119 14.24 5.13 6.45
C GLY A 119 15.33 4.12 6.82
N ALA A 120 15.05 2.84 6.63
CA ALA A 120 15.94 1.73 6.91
C ALA A 120 15.87 0.67 5.78
N PRO A 121 16.28 1.04 4.55
CA PRO A 121 16.10 0.20 3.35
C PRO A 121 16.78 -1.16 3.46
N ASP A 122 17.90 -1.24 4.20
CA ASP A 122 18.67 -2.47 4.36
C ASP A 122 18.15 -3.39 5.48
N SER A 123 17.18 -2.94 6.27
CA SER A 123 16.62 -3.73 7.38
C SER A 123 15.58 -4.75 6.93
N LEU A 124 15.08 -4.64 5.71
CA LEU A 124 14.03 -5.49 5.18
C LEU A 124 14.58 -6.45 4.13
N THR A 125 14.49 -7.74 4.40
CA THR A 125 14.78 -8.79 3.42
C THR A 125 13.47 -9.31 2.82
N VAL A 126 13.43 -9.42 1.49
CA VAL A 126 12.26 -9.87 0.74
C VAL A 126 12.64 -11.05 -0.15
N ASP A 127 11.85 -12.09 -0.13
CA ASP A 127 11.95 -13.25 -1.04
C ASP A 127 10.66 -13.44 -1.85
N ALA A 128 10.55 -14.57 -2.55
CA ALA A 128 9.38 -14.88 -3.37
C ALA A 128 8.08 -15.07 -2.55
N ALA A 129 8.19 -15.30 -1.25
CA ALA A 129 7.05 -15.44 -0.34
C ALA A 129 6.66 -14.10 0.33
N GLY A 130 7.48 -13.04 0.16
CA GLY A 130 7.26 -11.72 0.73
C GLY A 130 8.36 -11.31 1.72
N VAL A 131 8.00 -10.67 2.82
CA VAL A 131 8.95 -10.22 3.84
C VAL A 131 9.44 -11.40 4.67
N VAL A 132 10.75 -11.64 4.65
CA VAL A 132 11.38 -12.70 5.46
C VAL A 132 11.25 -12.36 6.94
N GLY A 133 10.68 -13.29 7.72
CA GLY A 133 10.42 -13.07 9.15
C GLY A 133 9.28 -12.09 9.43
N GLY A 134 8.50 -11.73 8.42
CA GLY A 134 7.31 -10.90 8.57
C GLY A 134 6.19 -11.57 9.37
N GLY A 135 5.22 -10.77 9.82
CA GLY A 135 4.02 -11.26 10.47
C GLY A 135 3.13 -12.06 9.51
N ILE A 136 2.24 -12.87 10.07
CA ILE A 136 1.23 -13.61 9.33
C ILE A 136 0.03 -12.67 9.12
N PRO A 137 -0.42 -12.40 7.87
CA PRO A 137 -1.63 -11.63 7.63
C PRO A 137 -2.86 -12.35 8.23
N LEU A 138 -3.67 -11.62 9.00
CA LEU A 138 -4.89 -12.14 9.60
C LEU A 138 -6.09 -11.37 9.07
N SER A 139 -7.15 -12.11 8.73
CA SER A 139 -8.46 -11.52 8.47
C SER A 139 -9.11 -11.02 9.77
N PRO A 140 -10.10 -10.13 9.71
CA PRO A 140 -10.85 -9.69 10.91
C PRO A 140 -11.47 -10.85 11.69
N THR A 141 -11.91 -11.91 11.01
CA THR A 141 -12.45 -13.11 11.65
C THR A 141 -11.38 -13.86 12.45
N GLU A 142 -10.18 -13.99 11.88
CA GLU A 142 -9.06 -14.65 12.57
C GLU A 142 -8.56 -13.83 13.75
N VAL A 143 -8.50 -12.50 13.63
CA VAL A 143 -8.21 -11.61 14.76
C VAL A 143 -9.22 -11.78 15.89
N ASN A 144 -10.53 -11.83 15.57
CA ASN A 144 -11.56 -12.07 16.56
C ASN A 144 -11.42 -13.44 17.23
N ALA A 145 -11.10 -14.49 16.47
CA ALA A 145 -10.84 -15.82 17.01
C ALA A 145 -9.64 -15.83 17.94
N LEU A 146 -8.54 -15.18 17.55
CA LEU A 146 -7.33 -15.06 18.36
C LEU A 146 -7.61 -14.34 19.68
N VAL A 147 -8.38 -13.26 19.67
CA VAL A 147 -8.78 -12.53 20.87
C VAL A 147 -9.71 -13.36 21.74
N ALA A 148 -10.65 -14.12 21.14
CA ALA A 148 -11.53 -15.01 21.90
C ALA A 148 -10.76 -16.14 22.60
N GLU A 149 -9.70 -16.66 21.99
CA GLU A 149 -8.85 -17.72 22.52
C GLU A 149 -7.86 -17.22 23.58
N ARG A 150 -7.19 -16.10 23.33
CA ARG A 150 -6.04 -15.63 24.11
C ARG A 150 -6.35 -14.43 25.01
N GLY A 151 -7.51 -13.79 24.84
CA GLY A 151 -7.95 -12.67 25.67
C GLY A 151 -6.92 -11.53 25.78
N ASP A 152 -6.62 -11.14 27.02
CA ASP A 152 -5.71 -10.03 27.35
C ASP A 152 -4.20 -10.32 27.05
N GLU A 153 -3.87 -11.56 26.65
CA GLU A 153 -2.51 -11.85 26.19
C GLU A 153 -2.21 -11.19 24.84
N VAL A 154 -3.25 -10.98 24.01
CA VAL A 154 -3.11 -10.37 22.69
C VAL A 154 -2.84 -8.87 22.85
N VAL A 155 -1.74 -8.41 22.26
CA VAL A 155 -1.39 -7.00 22.21
C VAL A 155 -1.73 -6.42 20.85
N PHE A 156 -2.57 -5.42 20.79
CA PHE A 156 -2.73 -4.60 19.60
C PHE A 156 -1.64 -3.52 19.58
N PHE A 157 -0.91 -3.42 18.48
CA PHE A 157 0.15 -2.44 18.29
C PHE A 157 -0.15 -1.58 17.07
N ASP A 158 -0.36 -0.28 17.27
CA ASP A 158 -0.72 0.64 16.19
C ASP A 158 0.53 1.04 15.39
N GLY A 159 0.60 0.57 14.16
CA GLY A 159 1.68 0.88 13.21
C GLY A 159 1.53 2.22 12.50
N ARG A 160 0.57 3.08 12.92
CA ARG A 160 0.33 4.41 12.37
C ARG A 160 0.98 5.49 13.24
N ASN A 161 1.09 6.71 12.71
CA ASN A 161 1.55 7.84 13.52
C ASN A 161 0.54 8.20 14.64
N GLN A 162 1.02 8.94 15.63
CA GLN A 162 0.24 9.28 16.81
C GLN A 162 -1.05 10.05 16.48
N ILE A 163 -1.04 10.91 15.46
CA ILE A 163 -2.21 11.71 15.05
C ILE A 163 -3.32 10.81 14.52
N GLU A 164 -2.97 9.85 13.65
CA GLU A 164 -3.93 8.87 13.13
C GLU A 164 -4.53 8.01 14.24
N ALA A 165 -3.70 7.59 15.20
CA ALA A 165 -4.15 6.83 16.36
C ALA A 165 -5.09 7.61 17.29
N GLN A 166 -4.99 8.96 17.34
CA GLN A 166 -5.91 9.82 18.08
C GLN A 166 -7.30 9.90 17.44
N ILE A 167 -7.39 9.82 16.11
CA ILE A 167 -8.67 9.81 15.40
C ILE A 167 -9.48 8.55 15.72
N GLY A 168 -8.78 7.40 15.85
CA GLY A 168 -9.38 6.15 16.23
C GLY A 168 -8.35 5.01 16.24
N ARG A 169 -8.48 4.09 17.20
CA ARG A 169 -7.59 2.94 17.38
C ARG A 169 -8.33 1.77 18.02
N PHE A 170 -7.74 0.58 17.97
CA PHE A 170 -8.26 -0.55 18.75
C PHE A 170 -8.20 -0.27 20.24
N ARG A 171 -9.19 -0.75 20.98
CA ARG A 171 -9.25 -0.59 22.44
C ARG A 171 -7.99 -1.22 23.07
N GLY A 172 -7.31 -0.46 23.92
CA GLY A 172 -6.10 -0.92 24.62
C GLY A 172 -4.87 -1.05 23.73
N ALA A 173 -4.91 -0.57 22.48
CA ALA A 173 -3.75 -0.64 21.60
C ALA A 173 -2.56 0.16 22.16
N VAL A 174 -1.39 -0.42 22.05
CA VAL A 174 -0.11 0.27 22.25
C VAL A 174 0.08 1.24 21.09
N VAL A 175 0.23 2.53 21.40
CA VAL A 175 0.43 3.59 20.41
C VAL A 175 1.82 4.18 20.63
N PRO A 176 2.79 3.90 19.78
CA PRO A 176 4.09 4.55 19.85
C PRO A 176 3.98 6.07 19.63
N PRO A 177 4.76 6.89 20.37
CA PRO A 177 4.71 8.35 20.27
C PRO A 177 5.52 8.84 19.04
N VAL A 178 5.14 8.39 17.85
CA VAL A 178 5.83 8.69 16.58
C VAL A 178 5.04 9.69 15.75
N ALA A 179 5.73 10.68 15.18
CA ALA A 179 5.13 11.64 14.25
C ALA A 179 5.18 11.16 12.81
N THR A 180 6.20 10.39 12.46
CA THR A 180 6.41 9.84 11.12
C THR A 180 6.76 8.34 11.19
N THR A 181 6.60 7.64 10.07
CA THR A 181 6.98 6.22 9.96
C THR A 181 8.48 5.99 10.26
N ARG A 182 9.33 6.97 10.00
CA ARG A 182 10.78 6.89 10.26
C ARG A 182 11.11 6.81 11.74
N ASP A 183 10.31 7.48 12.57
CA ASP A 183 10.55 7.52 14.00
C ASP A 183 10.33 6.15 14.66
N PHE A 184 9.63 5.21 13.97
CA PHE A 184 9.40 3.86 14.46
C PHE A 184 10.70 3.10 14.69
N VAL A 185 11.69 3.25 13.80
CA VAL A 185 12.97 2.53 13.91
C VAL A 185 13.65 2.90 15.22
N GLU A 186 13.79 4.20 15.51
CA GLU A 186 14.42 4.67 16.75
C GLU A 186 13.66 4.21 18.00
N VAL A 187 12.33 4.30 17.95
CA VAL A 187 11.48 3.94 19.10
C VAL A 187 11.51 2.43 19.37
N LEU A 188 11.53 1.60 18.34
CA LEU A 188 11.61 0.15 18.49
C LEU A 188 13.03 -0.27 18.96
N ASP A 189 14.08 0.34 18.42
CA ASP A 189 15.47 0.06 18.78
C ASP A 189 15.83 0.56 20.19
N SER A 190 15.06 1.49 20.74
CA SER A 190 15.27 1.99 22.12
C SER A 190 15.05 0.94 23.21
N GLY A 191 14.42 -0.20 22.87
CA GLY A 191 14.03 -1.23 23.84
C GLY A 191 12.77 -0.90 24.66
N ALA A 192 12.10 0.23 24.40
CA ALA A 192 10.90 0.65 25.13
C ALA A 192 9.78 -0.41 25.11
N TYR A 193 9.75 -1.25 24.08
CA TYR A 193 8.76 -2.30 23.86
C TYR A 193 9.28 -3.71 24.05
N ASP A 194 10.48 -3.89 24.63
CA ASP A 194 11.07 -5.21 24.88
C ASP A 194 10.21 -6.08 25.79
N HIS A 195 9.43 -5.48 26.67
CA HIS A 195 8.46 -6.17 27.55
C HIS A 195 7.32 -6.86 26.76
N LEU A 196 7.14 -6.55 25.48
CA LEU A 196 6.15 -7.19 24.61
C LEU A 196 6.70 -8.41 23.87
N LYS A 197 8.02 -8.64 23.89
CA LYS A 197 8.65 -9.78 23.23
C LYS A 197 8.07 -11.10 23.74
N GLY A 198 7.75 -12.00 22.81
CA GLY A 198 7.15 -13.30 23.09
C GLY A 198 5.62 -13.29 23.30
N ARG A 199 4.98 -12.15 23.30
CA ARG A 199 3.51 -12.04 23.31
C ARG A 199 2.94 -12.12 21.89
N PRO A 200 1.69 -12.59 21.72
CA PRO A 200 0.98 -12.47 20.44
C PRO A 200 0.68 -10.99 20.17
N ILE A 201 1.34 -10.42 19.16
CA ILE A 201 1.18 -9.02 18.78
C ILE A 201 0.41 -8.96 17.46
N VAL A 202 -0.69 -8.23 17.44
CA VAL A 202 -1.44 -7.88 16.23
C VAL A 202 -1.12 -6.44 15.86
N THR A 203 -0.40 -6.26 14.75
CA THR A 203 -0.12 -4.92 14.20
C THR A 203 -1.15 -4.57 13.14
N TYR A 204 -1.44 -3.30 13.00
CA TYR A 204 -2.34 -2.78 11.98
C TYR A 204 -1.92 -1.38 11.54
N CYS A 205 -2.31 -1.00 10.32
CA CYS A 205 -2.07 0.33 9.78
C CYS A 205 -3.25 0.80 8.90
N THR A 206 -3.09 1.93 8.20
CA THR A 206 -4.12 2.48 7.29
C THR A 206 -4.31 1.63 6.03
N GLY A 207 -3.27 0.95 5.57
CA GLY A 207 -3.31 0.11 4.36
C GLY A 207 -3.71 -1.35 4.59
N GLY A 208 -3.87 -1.78 5.83
CA GLY A 208 -4.23 -3.16 6.20
C GLY A 208 -3.10 -3.95 6.74
#